data_a8cd5b1ae77082046d53b572ab8f76d7
#
_entry.id   a8cd5b1ae77082046d53b572ab8f76d7
#
_cell.length_a   1.000
_cell.length_b   1.000
_cell.length_c   1.000
_cell.angle_alpha   90.00
_cell.angle_beta   90.00
_cell.angle_gamma   90.00
#
_symmetry.space_group_name_H-M   'P 1'
#
loop_
_entity.id
_entity.type
_entity.pdbx_description
1 polymer ?
#
loop_
_entity_poly.entity_id
_entity_poly.type
_entity_poly.pdbx_seq_one_letter_code
_entity_poly.pdbx_strand_id
1 'polypeptide(L)'
;KSTDPVGLFAQLHTLLELTGADRIHPADLWPNDWRWRSIATVVKIDPIIPNAATLAEFERLLLGWVKLNRADSARSLRNTCAALGQRVAGAEETILWRLAAGFFDGVSIGALAPDNYVKRTASRLMQHLRSLVKHPGQGQVSVAERLAQDLLFFCACVPSSQQRTPFLVAVRDAYDLPAQPLIDYGSTHYGRYDPAWISQARKRVEAAKQAWSGVAGDEPHRIAQLVENFSLVGDSVRRLYGRGERLATALVAAAEQTVQRGRMDSAELAMEVATSLLYLEASLEELEPKRVFVDAE
;
A
#
# COMPACT_ATOMS: atom_id res chain seq x y z
N LYS A 1 -16.06 14.46 -3.96
CA LYS A 1 -15.19 13.60 -3.15
C LYS A 1 -13.81 14.23 -3.18
N SER A 2 -13.30 14.71 -2.04
CA SER A 2 -11.91 15.18 -1.93
C SER A 2 -11.03 13.98 -2.19
N THR A 3 -10.20 14.04 -3.20
CA THR A 3 -9.20 13.00 -3.50
C THR A 3 -8.06 13.17 -2.51
N ASP A 4 -7.73 12.13 -1.75
CA ASP A 4 -6.60 12.15 -0.83
C ASP A 4 -5.29 12.24 -1.64
N PRO A 5 -4.49 13.31 -1.50
CA PRO A 5 -3.27 13.48 -2.26
C PRO A 5 -2.24 12.37 -2.06
N VAL A 6 -2.27 11.67 -0.92
CA VAL A 6 -1.38 10.53 -0.62
C VAL A 6 -1.50 9.42 -1.66
N GLY A 7 -2.68 9.23 -2.24
CA GLY A 7 -2.90 8.28 -3.33
C GLY A 7 -2.16 8.60 -4.65
N LEU A 8 -1.59 9.79 -4.79
CA LEU A 8 -0.74 10.18 -5.94
C LEU A 8 0.74 9.84 -5.71
N PHE A 9 1.09 9.27 -4.55
CA PHE A 9 2.48 9.11 -4.17
C PHE A 9 3.26 8.20 -5.13
N ALA A 10 2.65 7.15 -5.66
CA ALA A 10 3.30 6.25 -6.60
C ALA A 10 3.78 6.97 -7.89
N GLN A 11 2.97 7.89 -8.41
CA GLN A 11 3.33 8.70 -9.57
C GLN A 11 4.37 9.77 -9.22
N LEU A 12 4.20 10.44 -8.08
CA LEU A 12 5.16 11.43 -7.59
C LEU A 12 6.53 10.81 -7.31
N HIS A 13 6.56 9.60 -6.74
CA HIS A 13 7.78 8.86 -6.48
C HIS A 13 8.64 8.73 -7.75
N THR A 14 8.04 8.25 -8.84
CA THR A 14 8.75 8.10 -10.12
C THR A 14 9.30 9.43 -10.64
N LEU A 15 8.54 10.52 -10.52
CA LEU A 15 8.99 11.85 -10.93
C LEU A 15 10.15 12.34 -10.06
N LEU A 16 10.09 12.16 -8.75
CA LEU A 16 11.12 12.57 -7.81
C LEU A 16 12.41 11.77 -7.98
N GLU A 17 12.31 10.46 -8.28
CA GLU A 17 13.48 9.64 -8.63
C GLU A 17 14.18 10.15 -9.90
N LEU A 18 13.41 10.44 -10.95
CA LEU A 18 13.94 10.96 -12.22
C LEU A 18 14.61 12.33 -12.06
N THR A 19 14.16 13.16 -11.11
CA THR A 19 14.71 14.47 -10.83
C THR A 19 15.84 14.47 -9.80
N GLY A 20 16.17 13.30 -9.22
CA GLY A 20 17.20 13.15 -8.19
C GLY A 20 16.88 13.88 -6.89
N ALA A 21 15.62 13.90 -6.48
CA ALA A 21 15.20 14.57 -5.26
C ALA A 21 15.84 13.92 -4.01
N ASP A 22 16.37 14.76 -3.11
CA ASP A 22 17.03 14.32 -1.88
C ASP A 22 16.08 13.58 -0.92
N ARG A 23 14.80 13.89 -1.01
CA ARG A 23 13.76 13.28 -0.17
C ARG A 23 12.58 12.83 -1.01
N ILE A 24 12.20 11.57 -0.81
CA ILE A 24 10.99 10.98 -1.36
C ILE A 24 10.29 10.27 -0.20
N HIS A 25 9.15 10.79 0.27
CA HIS A 25 8.40 10.23 1.38
C HIS A 25 6.89 10.48 1.24
N PRO A 26 6.02 9.49 1.48
CA PRO A 26 4.57 9.65 1.30
C PRO A 26 3.93 10.69 2.23
N ALA A 27 4.50 10.93 3.41
CA ALA A 27 4.06 11.98 4.32
C ALA A 27 4.14 13.40 3.71
N ASP A 28 4.93 13.60 2.65
CA ASP A 28 5.06 14.91 1.99
C ASP A 28 3.80 15.31 1.21
N LEU A 29 2.95 14.33 0.88
CA LEU A 29 1.64 14.55 0.25
C LEU A 29 0.48 14.62 1.25
N TRP A 30 0.72 14.32 2.52
CA TRP A 30 -0.34 14.30 3.52
C TRP A 30 -0.63 15.72 4.04
N PRO A 31 -1.80 16.30 3.74
CA PRO A 31 -2.17 17.60 4.26
C PRO A 31 -2.46 17.48 5.77
N ASN A 32 -1.52 17.93 6.59
CA ASN A 32 -1.62 17.94 8.04
C ASN A 32 -1.24 19.29 8.60
N ASP A 33 -2.06 19.84 9.50
CA ASP A 33 -1.72 21.02 10.31
C ASP A 33 -0.80 20.58 11.47
N TRP A 34 0.48 20.39 11.14
CA TRP A 34 1.46 19.90 12.09
C TRP A 34 1.71 20.90 13.22
N ARG A 35 1.61 20.42 14.44
CA ARG A 35 2.01 21.12 15.68
C ARG A 35 2.44 20.10 16.71
N TRP A 36 3.36 20.47 17.58
CA TRP A 36 3.67 19.69 18.76
C TRP A 36 2.46 19.67 19.71
N ARG A 37 1.79 18.53 19.83
CA ARG A 37 0.64 18.32 20.71
C ARG A 37 0.99 17.36 21.83
N SER A 38 0.57 17.68 23.06
CA SER A 38 0.77 16.78 24.21
C SER A 38 0.00 15.48 24.01
N ILE A 39 0.70 14.34 24.12
CA ILE A 39 0.12 13.00 24.06
C ILE A 39 -0.01 12.46 25.48
N ALA A 40 -1.16 11.90 25.84
CA ALA A 40 -1.41 11.38 27.18
C ALA A 40 -0.49 10.19 27.51
N THR A 41 -0.11 10.05 28.77
CA THR A 41 0.57 8.87 29.29
C THR A 41 -0.47 7.80 29.58
N VAL A 42 -0.50 6.73 28.80
CA VAL A 42 -1.51 5.65 28.91
C VAL A 42 -1.03 4.44 29.69
N VAL A 43 0.27 4.24 29.77
CA VAL A 43 0.90 3.16 30.51
C VAL A 43 2.05 3.74 31.35
N LYS A 44 2.08 3.45 32.63
CA LYS A 44 3.19 3.83 33.51
C LYS A 44 4.33 2.83 33.32
N ILE A 45 5.42 3.31 32.74
CA ILE A 45 6.65 2.55 32.49
C ILE A 45 7.79 3.31 33.16
N ASP A 46 8.75 2.59 33.74
CA ASP A 46 9.91 3.24 34.35
C ASP A 46 10.69 4.03 33.29
N PRO A 47 11.05 5.30 33.54
CA PRO A 47 11.74 6.14 32.60
C PRO A 47 13.15 5.62 32.29
N ILE A 48 13.53 5.65 31.00
CA ILE A 48 14.87 5.30 30.55
C ILE A 48 15.63 6.57 30.12
N ILE A 49 16.89 6.64 30.52
CA ILE A 49 17.80 7.71 30.08
C ILE A 49 18.54 7.22 28.82
N PRO A 50 18.62 8.00 27.73
CA PRO A 50 19.44 7.66 26.59
C PRO A 50 20.92 7.47 26.99
N ASN A 51 21.44 6.28 26.75
CA ASN A 51 22.85 5.91 27.02
C ASN A 51 23.31 4.85 26.01
N ALA A 52 24.59 4.47 26.06
CA ALA A 52 25.17 3.50 25.14
C ALA A 52 24.50 2.12 25.22
N ALA A 53 24.06 1.69 26.39
CA ALA A 53 23.38 0.40 26.57
C ALA A 53 21.97 0.43 25.95
N THR A 54 21.22 1.52 26.18
CA THR A 54 19.90 1.74 25.54
C THR A 54 20.01 1.76 24.02
N LEU A 55 21.05 2.41 23.48
CA LEU A 55 21.29 2.45 22.04
C LEU A 55 21.60 1.06 21.48
N ALA A 56 22.50 0.31 22.10
CA ALA A 56 22.88 -1.03 21.65
C ALA A 56 21.67 -1.98 21.67
N GLU A 57 20.83 -1.92 22.70
CA GLU A 57 19.62 -2.72 22.77
C GLU A 57 18.60 -2.31 21.70
N PHE A 58 18.41 -1.01 21.47
CA PHE A 58 17.54 -0.50 20.39
C PHE A 58 18.01 -1.00 19.03
N GLU A 59 19.31 -0.93 18.74
CA GLU A 59 19.90 -1.44 17.49
C GLU A 59 19.66 -2.94 17.31
N ARG A 60 19.86 -3.73 18.36
CA ARG A 60 19.62 -5.18 18.35
C ARG A 60 18.15 -5.52 18.06
N LEU A 61 17.22 -4.82 18.72
CA LEU A 61 15.79 -5.00 18.52
C LEU A 61 15.36 -4.57 17.13
N LEU A 62 15.86 -3.44 16.63
CA LEU A 62 15.59 -2.94 15.30
C LEU A 62 16.03 -3.93 14.21
N LEU A 63 17.25 -4.48 14.34
CA LEU A 63 17.73 -5.52 13.42
C LEU A 63 16.88 -6.78 13.48
N GLY A 64 16.44 -7.20 14.66
CA GLY A 64 15.55 -8.35 14.85
C GLY A 64 14.20 -8.16 14.16
N TRP A 65 13.66 -6.95 14.19
CA TRP A 65 12.44 -6.64 13.48
C TRP A 65 12.65 -6.50 11.96
N VAL A 66 13.64 -5.70 11.52
CA VAL A 66 13.85 -5.39 10.09
C VAL A 66 14.24 -6.63 9.28
N LYS A 67 15.12 -7.49 9.82
CA LYS A 67 15.62 -8.68 9.11
C LYS A 67 14.75 -9.91 9.30
N LEU A 68 14.19 -10.11 10.50
CA LEU A 68 13.53 -11.34 10.88
C LEU A 68 12.02 -11.17 11.11
N ASN A 69 11.50 -9.96 10.91
CA ASN A 69 10.09 -9.58 11.10
C ASN A 69 9.50 -10.05 12.44
N ARG A 70 10.30 -10.00 13.52
CA ARG A 70 9.91 -10.47 14.86
C ARG A 70 8.98 -9.46 15.54
N ALA A 71 7.72 -9.82 15.71
CA ALA A 71 6.72 -9.01 16.41
C ALA A 71 7.13 -8.67 17.86
N ASP A 72 7.84 -9.60 18.53
CA ASP A 72 8.38 -9.37 19.88
C ASP A 72 9.40 -8.23 19.91
N SER A 73 10.26 -8.14 18.90
CA SER A 73 11.21 -7.04 18.78
C SER A 73 10.49 -5.70 18.61
N ALA A 74 9.41 -5.65 17.82
CA ALA A 74 8.60 -4.44 17.66
C ALA A 74 7.89 -4.05 18.97
N ARG A 75 7.37 -5.01 19.74
CA ARG A 75 6.81 -4.78 21.08
C ARG A 75 7.83 -4.22 22.06
N SER A 76 9.05 -4.75 22.04
CA SER A 76 10.14 -4.26 22.88
C SER A 76 10.56 -2.84 22.47
N LEU A 77 10.68 -2.53 21.17
CA LEU A 77 10.95 -1.19 20.66
C LEU A 77 9.87 -0.20 21.11
N ARG A 78 8.59 -0.57 21.02
CA ARG A 78 7.46 0.23 21.55
C ARG A 78 7.67 0.57 23.01
N ASN A 79 7.98 -0.42 23.87
CA ASN A 79 8.17 -0.22 25.29
C ASN A 79 9.37 0.68 25.58
N THR A 80 10.49 0.50 24.87
CA THR A 80 11.67 1.37 24.97
C THR A 80 11.34 2.81 24.58
N CYS A 81 10.60 3.03 23.48
CA CYS A 81 10.14 4.36 23.08
C CYS A 81 9.23 4.98 24.15
N ALA A 82 8.29 4.21 24.69
CA ALA A 82 7.40 4.68 25.74
C ALA A 82 8.18 5.05 27.01
N ALA A 83 9.20 4.30 27.42
CA ALA A 83 10.06 4.59 28.55
C ALA A 83 10.91 5.86 28.34
N LEU A 84 11.45 6.08 27.13
CA LEU A 84 12.12 7.33 26.74
C LEU A 84 11.16 8.52 26.80
N GLY A 85 9.91 8.35 26.39
CA GLY A 85 8.85 9.37 26.42
C GLY A 85 8.28 9.66 27.83
N GLN A 86 8.71 8.97 28.89
CA GLN A 86 8.37 9.31 30.29
C GLN A 86 9.32 10.35 30.89
N ARG A 87 10.43 10.64 30.24
CA ARG A 87 11.44 11.56 30.74
C ARG A 87 11.02 13.02 30.53
N VAL A 88 11.22 13.85 31.55
CA VAL A 88 10.98 15.30 31.50
C VAL A 88 12.22 16.01 30.96
N ALA A 89 12.53 15.85 29.69
CA ALA A 89 13.64 16.57 29.04
C ALA A 89 13.16 17.15 27.70
N GLY A 90 12.54 18.32 27.77
CA GLY A 90 11.96 18.99 26.61
C GLY A 90 10.59 18.41 26.20
N ALA A 91 9.61 19.29 25.98
CA ALA A 91 8.27 18.84 25.59
C ALA A 91 8.27 18.12 24.24
N GLU A 92 9.03 18.62 23.28
CA GLU A 92 9.12 18.08 21.91
C GLU A 92 9.73 16.69 21.87
N GLU A 93 10.82 16.46 22.60
CA GLU A 93 11.48 15.17 22.69
C GLU A 93 10.57 14.11 23.31
N THR A 94 9.85 14.47 24.36
CA THR A 94 8.82 13.63 24.99
C THR A 94 7.74 13.22 24.00
N ILE A 95 7.26 14.17 23.21
CA ILE A 95 6.20 13.94 22.19
C ILE A 95 6.74 13.03 21.09
N LEU A 96 7.99 13.25 20.61
CA LEU A 96 8.61 12.41 19.58
C LEU A 96 8.65 10.94 20.02
N TRP A 97 9.09 10.65 21.26
CA TRP A 97 9.17 9.28 21.75
C TRP A 97 7.79 8.64 21.98
N ARG A 98 6.78 9.44 22.32
CA ARG A 98 5.39 8.97 22.42
C ARG A 98 4.79 8.67 21.04
N LEU A 99 5.08 9.48 20.03
CA LEU A 99 4.76 9.19 18.63
C LEU A 99 5.42 7.88 18.16
N ALA A 100 6.71 7.72 18.50
CA ALA A 100 7.44 6.48 18.18
C ALA A 100 6.85 5.24 18.88
N ALA A 101 6.37 5.38 20.12
CA ALA A 101 5.64 4.29 20.79
C ALA A 101 4.34 3.93 20.06
N GLY A 102 3.57 4.91 19.59
CA GLY A 102 2.36 4.70 18.79
C GLY A 102 2.66 4.04 17.43
N PHE A 103 3.73 4.47 16.77
CA PHE A 103 4.22 3.87 15.53
C PHE A 103 4.56 2.38 15.72
N PHE A 104 5.40 2.04 16.71
CA PHE A 104 5.74 0.63 16.97
C PHE A 104 4.58 -0.18 17.54
N ASP A 105 3.56 0.46 18.11
CA ASP A 105 2.31 -0.21 18.48
C ASP A 105 1.61 -0.73 17.22
N GLY A 106 1.46 0.11 16.18
CA GLY A 106 0.93 -0.29 14.87
C GLY A 106 1.77 -1.37 14.17
N VAL A 107 3.10 -1.25 14.23
CA VAL A 107 4.03 -2.26 13.70
C VAL A 107 3.88 -3.60 14.42
N SER A 108 3.77 -3.59 15.75
CA SER A 108 3.75 -4.81 16.57
C SER A 108 2.52 -5.70 16.36
N ILE A 109 1.44 -5.13 15.86
CA ILE A 109 0.20 -5.85 15.52
C ILE A 109 0.11 -6.19 14.01
N GLY A 110 1.14 -5.85 13.22
CA GLY A 110 1.16 -6.09 11.79
C GLY A 110 0.26 -5.17 10.96
N ALA A 111 -0.25 -4.07 11.54
CA ALA A 111 -1.11 -3.12 10.84
C ALA A 111 -0.31 -2.19 9.90
N LEU A 112 0.98 -2.02 10.15
CA LEU A 112 1.92 -1.35 9.25
C LEU A 112 2.80 -2.40 8.57
N ALA A 113 2.70 -2.50 7.25
CA ALA A 113 3.57 -3.36 6.47
C ALA A 113 5.03 -2.86 6.59
N PRO A 114 6.02 -3.75 6.77
CA PRO A 114 7.42 -3.36 6.94
C PRO A 114 8.08 -2.99 5.60
N ASP A 115 7.50 -2.03 4.88
CA ASP A 115 8.06 -1.50 3.64
C ASP A 115 9.31 -0.63 3.88
N ASN A 116 9.91 -0.15 2.80
CA ASN A 116 11.12 0.67 2.85
C ASN A 116 10.94 1.98 3.63
N TYR A 117 9.77 2.61 3.60
CA TYR A 117 9.49 3.87 4.29
C TYR A 117 9.34 3.66 5.79
N VAL A 118 8.60 2.63 6.19
CA VAL A 118 8.43 2.22 7.58
C VAL A 118 9.79 1.83 8.19
N LYS A 119 10.59 1.01 7.48
CA LYS A 119 11.94 0.61 7.91
C LYS A 119 12.89 1.82 8.01
N ARG A 120 12.85 2.73 7.02
CA ARG A 120 13.68 3.95 6.99
C ARG A 120 13.33 4.90 8.14
N THR A 121 12.05 5.07 8.45
CA THR A 121 11.60 5.91 9.57
C THR A 121 12.08 5.33 10.91
N ALA A 122 11.99 4.01 11.11
CA ALA A 122 12.53 3.35 12.29
C ALA A 122 14.07 3.50 12.39
N SER A 123 14.79 3.42 11.26
CA SER A 123 16.24 3.65 11.21
C SER A 123 16.62 5.10 11.54
N ARG A 124 15.84 6.08 11.10
CA ARG A 124 16.02 7.50 11.45
C ARG A 124 15.80 7.73 12.95
N LEU A 125 14.83 7.06 13.55
CA LEU A 125 14.61 7.13 14.99
C LEU A 125 15.81 6.58 15.77
N MET A 126 16.42 5.48 15.32
CA MET A 126 17.68 4.97 15.88
C MET A 126 18.82 5.99 15.75
N GLN A 127 18.95 6.64 14.58
CA GLN A 127 19.97 7.68 14.37
C GLN A 127 19.74 8.88 15.30
N HIS A 128 18.48 9.26 15.54
CA HIS A 128 18.12 10.31 16.48
C HIS A 128 18.54 9.91 17.91
N LEU A 129 18.23 8.69 18.35
CA LEU A 129 18.70 8.17 19.66
C LEU A 129 20.22 8.20 19.76
N ARG A 130 20.93 7.80 18.70
CA ARG A 130 22.41 7.86 18.67
C ARG A 130 22.94 9.29 18.82
N SER A 131 22.28 10.27 18.19
CA SER A 131 22.62 11.68 18.33
C SER A 131 22.45 12.17 19.78
N LEU A 132 21.34 11.81 20.43
CA LEU A 132 21.08 12.16 21.83
C LEU A 132 22.09 11.55 22.79
N VAL A 133 22.55 10.32 22.53
CA VAL A 133 23.57 9.64 23.34
C VAL A 133 24.95 10.31 23.17
N LYS A 134 25.30 10.73 21.94
CA LYS A 134 26.59 11.37 21.64
C LYS A 134 26.66 12.83 22.08
N HIS A 135 25.54 13.55 21.94
CA HIS A 135 25.46 15.00 22.17
C HIS A 135 24.29 15.34 23.11
N PRO A 136 24.36 15.01 24.41
CA PRO A 136 23.30 15.30 25.35
C PRO A 136 22.98 16.80 25.39
N GLY A 137 21.74 17.17 25.14
CA GLY A 137 21.27 18.57 25.19
C GLY A 137 21.44 19.37 23.90
N GLN A 138 22.01 18.82 22.83
CA GLN A 138 22.12 19.46 21.51
C GLN A 138 21.14 18.83 20.49
N GLY A 139 19.83 18.83 20.79
CA GLY A 139 18.83 18.33 19.86
C GLY A 139 18.74 19.23 18.61
N GLN A 140 18.85 18.67 17.40
CA GLN A 140 18.51 19.37 16.17
C GLN A 140 16.99 19.39 16.02
N VAL A 141 16.35 20.46 16.46
CA VAL A 141 14.88 20.62 16.49
C VAL A 141 14.24 20.35 15.13
N SER A 142 14.82 20.80 14.03
CA SER A 142 14.28 20.61 12.68
C SER A 142 14.26 19.13 12.23
N VAL A 143 15.25 18.34 12.63
CA VAL A 143 15.33 16.91 12.31
C VAL A 143 14.31 16.13 13.12
N ALA A 144 14.15 16.47 14.40
CA ALA A 144 13.17 15.86 15.29
C ALA A 144 11.73 16.15 14.82
N GLU A 145 11.43 17.38 14.40
CA GLU A 145 10.13 17.78 13.89
C GLU A 145 9.74 16.97 12.64
N ARG A 146 10.64 16.84 11.68
CA ARG A 146 10.37 16.09 10.46
C ARG A 146 10.17 14.60 10.73
N LEU A 147 10.95 14.03 11.63
CA LEU A 147 10.81 12.64 12.06
C LEU A 147 9.47 12.43 12.78
N ALA A 148 9.04 13.39 13.60
CA ALA A 148 7.76 13.34 14.28
C ALA A 148 6.58 13.36 13.29
N GLN A 149 6.66 14.18 12.22
CA GLN A 149 5.67 14.19 11.14
C GLN A 149 5.60 12.84 10.41
N ASP A 150 6.77 12.22 10.10
CA ASP A 150 6.83 10.90 9.47
C ASP A 150 6.19 9.82 10.36
N LEU A 151 6.46 9.84 11.67
CA LEU A 151 5.86 8.92 12.64
C LEU A 151 4.34 9.11 12.75
N LEU A 152 3.87 10.36 12.78
CA LEU A 152 2.45 10.69 12.86
C LEU A 152 1.72 10.23 11.60
N PHE A 153 2.32 10.40 10.42
CA PHE A 153 1.78 9.90 9.16
C PHE A 153 1.51 8.38 9.23
N PHE A 154 2.48 7.59 9.70
CA PHE A 154 2.28 6.14 9.83
C PHE A 154 1.23 5.78 10.89
N CYS A 155 1.12 6.53 11.97
CA CYS A 155 0.02 6.35 12.92
C CYS A 155 -1.35 6.61 12.28
N ALA A 156 -1.46 7.53 11.33
CA ALA A 156 -2.69 7.79 10.57
C ALA A 156 -2.99 6.70 9.53
N CYS A 157 -1.98 5.96 9.04
CA CYS A 157 -2.16 4.84 8.12
C CYS A 157 -2.78 3.59 8.78
N VAL A 158 -2.80 3.51 10.11
CA VAL A 158 -3.37 2.35 10.83
C VAL A 158 -4.88 2.53 11.01
N PRO A 159 -5.72 1.54 10.65
CA PRO A 159 -7.16 1.60 10.88
C PRO A 159 -7.52 1.68 12.37
N SER A 160 -8.52 2.48 12.72
CA SER A 160 -8.99 2.62 14.11
C SER A 160 -9.65 1.36 14.69
N SER A 161 -10.10 0.44 13.83
CA SER A 161 -10.80 -0.80 14.20
C SER A 161 -9.87 -1.91 14.69
N GLN A 162 -8.57 -1.69 14.64
CA GLN A 162 -7.59 -2.67 15.08
C GLN A 162 -7.37 -2.61 16.59
N GLN A 163 -7.23 -3.78 17.19
CA GLN A 163 -7.11 -4.15 18.59
C GLN A 163 -6.44 -3.13 19.54
N ARG A 164 -6.60 -3.35 20.85
CA ARG A 164 -6.07 -2.56 21.97
C ARG A 164 -4.58 -2.19 21.81
N THR A 165 -4.34 -1.05 21.20
CA THR A 165 -3.04 -0.43 20.99
C THR A 165 -3.01 0.89 21.75
N PRO A 166 -2.74 0.88 23.07
CA PRO A 166 -2.96 2.04 23.93
C PRO A 166 -2.11 3.26 23.52
N PHE A 167 -0.88 3.05 23.06
CA PHE A 167 0.00 4.16 22.63
C PHE A 167 -0.49 4.78 21.32
N LEU A 168 -0.91 3.96 20.37
CA LEU A 168 -1.45 4.44 19.12
C LEU A 168 -2.78 5.18 19.31
N VAL A 169 -3.65 4.68 20.19
CA VAL A 169 -4.92 5.38 20.57
C VAL A 169 -4.61 6.75 21.14
N ALA A 170 -3.67 6.87 22.08
CA ALA A 170 -3.29 8.15 22.65
C ALA A 170 -2.75 9.15 21.61
N VAL A 171 -1.99 8.68 20.62
CA VAL A 171 -1.54 9.50 19.48
C VAL A 171 -2.73 9.96 18.64
N ARG A 172 -3.64 9.04 18.31
CA ARG A 172 -4.82 9.35 17.48
C ARG A 172 -5.71 10.38 18.15
N ASP A 173 -5.94 10.26 19.46
CA ASP A 173 -6.76 11.20 20.24
C ASP A 173 -6.10 12.58 20.32
N ALA A 174 -4.76 12.63 20.53
CA ALA A 174 -4.03 13.89 20.63
C ALA A 174 -4.01 14.69 19.33
N TYR A 175 -4.02 14.01 18.18
CA TYR A 175 -3.91 14.60 16.86
C TYR A 175 -5.20 14.59 16.05
N ASP A 176 -6.32 14.18 16.64
CA ASP A 176 -7.63 14.09 15.99
C ASP A 176 -7.57 13.29 14.67
N LEU A 177 -6.81 12.16 14.66
CA LEU A 177 -6.61 11.38 13.44
C LEU A 177 -7.93 10.75 12.98
N PRO A 178 -8.20 10.72 11.65
CA PRO A 178 -9.44 10.19 11.10
C PRO A 178 -9.63 8.72 11.45
N ALA A 179 -10.88 8.29 11.66
CA ALA A 179 -11.21 6.90 11.99
C ALA A 179 -10.79 5.92 10.88
N GLN A 180 -10.91 6.34 9.63
CA GLN A 180 -10.46 5.56 8.49
C GLN A 180 -8.97 5.80 8.22
N PRO A 181 -8.22 4.75 7.83
CA PRO A 181 -6.82 4.90 7.47
C PRO A 181 -6.68 5.78 6.24
N LEU A 182 -5.49 6.37 6.09
CA LEU A 182 -5.11 7.03 4.84
C LEU A 182 -5.09 6.02 3.68
N ILE A 183 -5.22 6.53 2.46
CA ILE A 183 -5.13 5.70 1.25
C ILE A 183 -3.75 5.01 1.22
N ASP A 184 -3.72 3.76 0.76
CA ASP A 184 -2.49 3.02 0.55
C ASP A 184 -1.60 3.75 -0.48
N TYR A 185 -0.50 4.34 0.00
CA TYR A 185 0.47 5.05 -0.83
C TYR A 185 1.31 4.12 -1.71
N GLY A 186 1.34 2.83 -1.42
CA GLY A 186 2.10 1.82 -2.17
C GLY A 186 1.40 1.34 -3.44
N SER A 187 0.10 1.60 -3.58
CA SER A 187 -0.66 1.20 -4.77
C SER A 187 -0.94 2.39 -5.69
N THR A 188 -0.90 2.15 -7.00
CA THR A 188 -1.31 3.13 -8.01
C THR A 188 -2.82 3.21 -8.07
N HIS A 189 -3.39 4.19 -7.35
CA HIS A 189 -4.85 4.43 -7.34
C HIS A 189 -5.31 5.23 -8.56
N TYR A 190 -4.41 5.94 -9.22
CA TYR A 190 -4.68 6.78 -10.38
C TYR A 190 -3.93 6.21 -11.58
N GLY A 191 -4.53 5.22 -12.22
CA GLY A 191 -4.10 4.70 -13.50
C GLY A 191 -4.92 5.32 -14.64
N ARG A 192 -4.56 5.00 -15.88
CA ARG A 192 -5.32 5.35 -17.08
C ARG A 192 -6.75 4.81 -17.04
N TYR A 193 -7.01 3.79 -16.23
CA TYR A 193 -8.28 3.08 -16.11
C TYR A 193 -8.64 2.82 -14.66
N ASP A 194 -9.96 2.81 -14.38
CA ASP A 194 -10.50 2.39 -13.08
C ASP A 194 -10.18 0.89 -12.84
N PRO A 195 -9.56 0.52 -11.71
CA PRO A 195 -9.25 -0.88 -11.37
C PRO A 195 -10.49 -1.79 -11.40
N ALA A 196 -11.67 -1.25 -11.07
CA ALA A 196 -12.92 -2.02 -11.14
C ALA A 196 -13.25 -2.46 -12.57
N TRP A 197 -12.93 -1.63 -13.57
CA TRP A 197 -13.15 -1.97 -14.98
C TRP A 197 -12.19 -3.08 -15.45
N ILE A 198 -10.94 -3.04 -15.00
CA ILE A 198 -9.96 -4.07 -15.32
C ILE A 198 -10.39 -5.40 -14.70
N SER A 199 -10.77 -5.40 -13.43
CA SER A 199 -11.26 -6.59 -12.73
C SER A 199 -12.51 -7.18 -13.41
N GLN A 200 -13.44 -6.32 -13.84
CA GLN A 200 -14.64 -6.74 -14.56
C GLN A 200 -14.30 -7.31 -15.95
N ALA A 201 -13.37 -6.67 -16.67
CA ALA A 201 -12.94 -7.15 -17.98
C ALA A 201 -12.30 -8.54 -17.88
N ARG A 202 -11.45 -8.80 -16.86
CA ARG A 202 -10.87 -10.13 -16.62
C ARG A 202 -11.92 -11.21 -16.42
N LYS A 203 -12.93 -10.95 -15.58
CA LYS A 203 -14.05 -11.88 -15.37
C LYS A 203 -14.81 -12.19 -16.66
N ARG A 204 -15.00 -11.17 -17.51
CA ARG A 204 -15.68 -11.32 -18.79
C ARG A 204 -14.85 -12.13 -19.80
N VAL A 205 -13.53 -11.87 -19.86
CA VAL A 205 -12.61 -12.64 -20.72
C VAL A 205 -12.57 -14.10 -20.28
N GLU A 206 -12.50 -14.37 -18.97
CA GLU A 206 -12.51 -15.73 -18.44
C GLU A 206 -13.82 -16.46 -18.76
N ALA A 207 -14.98 -15.80 -18.61
CA ALA A 207 -16.28 -16.36 -18.99
C ALA A 207 -16.37 -16.69 -20.49
N ALA A 208 -15.84 -15.79 -21.35
CA ALA A 208 -15.79 -16.00 -22.80
C ALA A 208 -14.85 -17.16 -23.18
N LYS A 209 -13.69 -17.31 -22.52
CA LYS A 209 -12.76 -18.44 -22.69
C LYS A 209 -13.46 -19.77 -22.37
N GLN A 210 -14.14 -19.84 -21.23
CA GLN A 210 -14.85 -21.04 -20.81
C GLN A 210 -16.01 -21.40 -21.77
N ALA A 211 -16.77 -20.40 -22.21
CA ALA A 211 -17.83 -20.63 -23.19
C ALA A 211 -17.26 -21.10 -24.53
N TRP A 212 -16.21 -20.48 -25.03
CA TRP A 212 -15.55 -20.85 -26.29
C TRP A 212 -14.97 -22.26 -26.25
N SER A 213 -14.24 -22.60 -25.16
CA SER A 213 -13.68 -23.93 -24.97
C SER A 213 -14.77 -25.01 -24.87
N GLY A 214 -15.90 -24.70 -24.24
CA GLY A 214 -17.04 -25.63 -24.16
C GLY A 214 -17.65 -25.93 -25.54
N VAL A 215 -17.82 -24.91 -26.37
CA VAL A 215 -18.32 -25.10 -27.76
C VAL A 215 -17.33 -25.88 -28.61
N ALA A 216 -16.01 -25.65 -28.45
CA ALA A 216 -14.98 -26.43 -29.12
C ALA A 216 -14.92 -27.90 -28.63
N GLY A 217 -15.42 -28.18 -27.43
CA GLY A 217 -15.53 -29.51 -26.82
C GLY A 217 -16.88 -30.20 -27.03
N ASP A 218 -17.70 -29.75 -28.01
CA ASP A 218 -19.03 -30.29 -28.34
C ASP A 218 -20.07 -30.20 -27.18
N GLU A 219 -20.03 -29.11 -26.38
CA GLU A 219 -21.04 -28.78 -25.36
C GLU A 219 -22.11 -27.82 -25.92
N PRO A 220 -23.18 -28.25 -26.61
CA PRO A 220 -24.09 -27.38 -27.35
C PRO A 220 -24.89 -26.41 -26.46
N HIS A 221 -25.07 -26.72 -25.18
CA HIS A 221 -25.78 -25.86 -24.22
C HIS A 221 -25.03 -24.55 -23.96
N ARG A 222 -23.74 -24.46 -24.24
CA ARG A 222 -22.93 -23.24 -24.07
C ARG A 222 -23.02 -22.27 -25.23
N ILE A 223 -23.52 -22.70 -26.37
CA ILE A 223 -23.71 -21.87 -27.56
C ILE A 223 -24.63 -20.68 -27.29
N ALA A 224 -25.69 -20.89 -26.50
CA ALA A 224 -26.67 -19.86 -26.19
C ALA A 224 -26.08 -18.63 -25.45
N GLN A 225 -25.03 -18.81 -24.67
CA GLN A 225 -24.38 -17.72 -23.91
C GLN A 225 -23.18 -17.10 -24.62
N LEU A 226 -22.79 -17.65 -25.79
CA LEU A 226 -21.56 -17.27 -26.47
C LEU A 226 -21.59 -15.81 -26.92
N VAL A 227 -22.66 -15.40 -27.61
CA VAL A 227 -22.79 -14.03 -28.13
C VAL A 227 -22.81 -12.99 -27.00
N GLU A 228 -23.53 -13.29 -25.91
CA GLU A 228 -23.60 -12.39 -24.76
C GLU A 228 -22.21 -12.22 -24.11
N ASN A 229 -21.49 -13.31 -23.84
CA ASN A 229 -20.15 -13.26 -23.24
C ASN A 229 -19.18 -12.48 -24.14
N PHE A 230 -19.19 -12.71 -25.45
CA PHE A 230 -18.32 -12.01 -26.40
C PHE A 230 -18.69 -10.54 -26.57
N SER A 231 -19.98 -10.19 -26.52
CA SER A 231 -20.43 -8.79 -26.50
C SER A 231 -19.90 -8.06 -25.28
N LEU A 232 -19.98 -8.67 -24.09
CA LEU A 232 -19.44 -8.10 -22.85
C LEU A 232 -17.91 -7.94 -22.89
N VAL A 233 -17.18 -8.88 -23.53
CA VAL A 233 -15.75 -8.72 -23.80
C VAL A 233 -15.50 -7.56 -24.74
N GLY A 234 -16.27 -7.46 -25.85
CA GLY A 234 -16.19 -6.37 -26.80
C GLY A 234 -16.36 -5.00 -26.17
N ASP A 235 -17.33 -4.85 -25.27
CA ASP A 235 -17.56 -3.61 -24.51
C ASP A 235 -16.36 -3.26 -23.62
N SER A 236 -15.77 -4.27 -22.98
CA SER A 236 -14.58 -4.05 -22.15
C SER A 236 -13.37 -3.64 -22.99
N VAL A 237 -13.16 -4.27 -24.15
CA VAL A 237 -12.08 -3.94 -25.09
C VAL A 237 -12.24 -2.51 -25.63
N ARG A 238 -13.43 -2.09 -26.04
CA ARG A 238 -13.70 -0.71 -26.49
C ARG A 238 -13.40 0.31 -25.40
N ARG A 239 -13.75 -0.01 -24.16
CA ARG A 239 -13.58 0.90 -23.03
C ARG A 239 -12.13 1.04 -22.57
N LEU A 240 -11.36 -0.05 -22.62
CA LEU A 240 -9.99 -0.10 -22.12
C LEU A 240 -8.92 0.18 -23.17
N TYR A 241 -9.22 -0.09 -24.45
CA TYR A 241 -8.26 0.07 -25.53
C TYR A 241 -8.81 0.99 -26.63
N GLY A 242 -8.27 2.20 -26.75
CA GLY A 242 -8.73 3.20 -27.72
C GLY A 242 -8.66 2.77 -29.20
N ARG A 243 -7.92 1.69 -29.51
CA ARG A 243 -7.85 1.07 -30.85
C ARG A 243 -8.42 -0.33 -30.87
N GLY A 244 -9.18 -0.72 -29.84
CA GLY A 244 -9.73 -2.05 -29.67
C GLY A 244 -10.97 -2.39 -30.51
N GLU A 245 -11.55 -1.43 -31.22
CA GLU A 245 -12.82 -1.58 -31.97
C GLU A 245 -12.80 -2.74 -32.97
N ARG A 246 -11.71 -2.86 -33.73
CA ARG A 246 -11.59 -3.93 -34.75
C ARG A 246 -11.54 -5.32 -34.11
N LEU A 247 -10.83 -5.46 -33.00
CA LEU A 247 -10.76 -6.73 -32.27
C LEU A 247 -12.10 -7.07 -31.63
N ALA A 248 -12.74 -6.08 -30.98
CA ALA A 248 -14.05 -6.26 -30.38
C ALA A 248 -15.09 -6.74 -31.41
N THR A 249 -15.14 -6.09 -32.57
CA THR A 249 -16.05 -6.45 -33.65
C THR A 249 -15.75 -7.85 -34.21
N ALA A 250 -14.49 -8.21 -34.42
CA ALA A 250 -14.09 -9.52 -34.92
C ALA A 250 -14.46 -10.65 -33.95
N LEU A 251 -14.24 -10.44 -32.63
CA LEU A 251 -14.60 -11.42 -31.60
C LEU A 251 -16.12 -11.66 -31.56
N VAL A 252 -16.91 -10.59 -31.58
CA VAL A 252 -18.39 -10.71 -31.57
C VAL A 252 -18.86 -11.40 -32.84
N ALA A 253 -18.35 -11.03 -34.04
CA ALA A 253 -18.72 -11.66 -35.29
C ALA A 253 -18.37 -13.16 -35.31
N ALA A 254 -17.23 -13.59 -34.76
CA ALA A 254 -16.87 -14.99 -34.64
C ALA A 254 -17.86 -15.78 -33.76
N ALA A 255 -18.31 -15.17 -32.63
CA ALA A 255 -19.34 -15.76 -31.78
C ALA A 255 -20.69 -15.90 -32.48
N GLU A 256 -21.15 -14.84 -33.16
CA GLU A 256 -22.40 -14.82 -33.92
C GLU A 256 -22.39 -15.89 -35.04
N GLN A 257 -21.30 -15.99 -35.80
CA GLN A 257 -21.14 -16.97 -36.85
C GLN A 257 -21.20 -18.41 -36.30
N THR A 258 -20.56 -18.66 -35.16
CA THR A 258 -20.58 -19.97 -34.50
C THR A 258 -21.98 -20.34 -34.02
N VAL A 259 -22.75 -19.38 -33.44
CA VAL A 259 -24.14 -19.57 -33.03
C VAL A 259 -25.05 -19.86 -34.23
N GLN A 260 -24.92 -19.07 -35.32
CA GLN A 260 -25.72 -19.29 -36.55
C GLN A 260 -25.51 -20.68 -37.15
N ARG A 261 -24.32 -21.22 -37.08
CA ARG A 261 -23.99 -22.57 -37.63
C ARG A 261 -24.27 -23.71 -36.64
N GLY A 262 -24.50 -23.37 -35.37
CA GLY A 262 -24.75 -24.34 -34.31
C GLY A 262 -23.53 -25.23 -33.95
N ARG A 263 -22.35 -24.91 -34.52
CA ARG A 263 -21.11 -25.63 -34.27
C ARG A 263 -19.89 -24.75 -34.58
N MET A 264 -18.72 -25.18 -34.11
CA MET A 264 -17.43 -24.56 -34.48
C MET A 264 -17.18 -24.72 -36.00
N ASP A 265 -16.82 -23.63 -36.66
CA ASP A 265 -16.67 -23.57 -38.13
C ASP A 265 -15.39 -24.26 -38.62
N SER A 266 -14.28 -23.95 -37.98
CA SER A 266 -12.99 -24.56 -38.27
C SER A 266 -12.06 -24.56 -37.06
N ALA A 267 -11.09 -25.45 -37.03
CA ALA A 267 -10.06 -25.50 -36.01
C ALA A 267 -9.19 -24.22 -36.00
N GLU A 268 -9.01 -23.61 -37.19
CA GLU A 268 -8.26 -22.36 -37.35
C GLU A 268 -8.98 -21.22 -36.62
N LEU A 269 -10.29 -21.03 -36.86
CA LEU A 269 -11.10 -20.02 -36.17
C LEU A 269 -11.13 -20.27 -34.66
N ALA A 270 -11.25 -21.53 -34.26
CA ALA A 270 -11.20 -21.91 -32.84
C ALA A 270 -9.90 -21.45 -32.17
N MET A 271 -8.78 -21.66 -32.82
CA MET A 271 -7.44 -21.32 -32.33
C MET A 271 -7.20 -19.81 -32.33
N GLU A 272 -7.58 -19.10 -33.39
CA GLU A 272 -7.42 -17.62 -33.49
C GLU A 272 -8.19 -16.89 -32.41
N VAL A 273 -9.43 -17.28 -32.14
CA VAL A 273 -10.24 -16.69 -31.09
C VAL A 273 -9.68 -17.02 -29.70
N ALA A 274 -9.28 -18.27 -29.46
CA ALA A 274 -8.66 -18.67 -28.19
C ALA A 274 -7.37 -17.89 -27.92
N THR A 275 -6.50 -17.76 -28.94
CA THR A 275 -5.27 -16.98 -28.85
C THR A 275 -5.55 -15.50 -28.59
N SER A 276 -6.57 -14.93 -29.22
CA SER A 276 -6.98 -13.54 -29.00
C SER A 276 -7.47 -13.30 -27.56
N LEU A 277 -8.23 -14.25 -27.00
CA LEU A 277 -8.69 -14.16 -25.61
C LEU A 277 -7.54 -14.29 -24.61
N LEU A 278 -6.58 -15.18 -24.85
CA LEU A 278 -5.35 -15.30 -24.02
C LEU A 278 -4.49 -14.05 -24.10
N TYR A 279 -4.34 -13.46 -25.28
CA TYR A 279 -3.63 -12.19 -25.45
C TYR A 279 -4.33 -11.04 -24.68
N LEU A 280 -5.67 -10.97 -24.73
CA LEU A 280 -6.43 -9.99 -23.94
C LEU A 280 -6.23 -10.20 -22.44
N GLU A 281 -6.21 -11.43 -21.96
CA GLU A 281 -5.95 -11.74 -20.56
C GLU A 281 -4.59 -11.22 -20.13
N ALA A 282 -3.53 -11.54 -20.86
CA ALA A 282 -2.19 -11.05 -20.58
C ALA A 282 -2.10 -9.51 -20.65
N SER A 283 -2.74 -8.89 -21.65
CA SER A 283 -2.78 -7.42 -21.77
C SER A 283 -3.54 -6.74 -20.62
N LEU A 284 -4.57 -7.38 -20.06
CA LEU A 284 -5.29 -6.88 -18.88
C LEU A 284 -4.45 -6.97 -17.60
N GLU A 285 -3.56 -7.97 -17.49
CA GLU A 285 -2.60 -8.07 -16.39
C GLU A 285 -1.60 -6.92 -16.39
N GLU A 286 -1.17 -6.47 -17.57
CA GLU A 286 -0.27 -5.32 -17.70
C GLU A 286 -0.94 -3.99 -17.32
N LEU A 287 -2.28 -3.90 -17.40
CA LEU A 287 -3.04 -2.72 -17.00
C LEU A 287 -3.30 -2.64 -15.49
N GLU A 288 -3.08 -3.73 -14.75
CA GLU A 288 -3.25 -3.72 -13.30
C GLU A 288 -2.21 -2.81 -12.63
N PRO A 289 -2.64 -2.00 -11.64
CA PRO A 289 -1.71 -1.18 -10.88
C PRO A 289 -0.74 -2.10 -10.12
N LYS A 290 0.51 -2.13 -10.53
CA LYS A 290 1.58 -2.85 -9.82
C LYS A 290 1.89 -2.09 -8.55
N ARG A 291 2.10 -2.79 -7.42
CA ARG A 291 2.67 -2.16 -6.22
C ARG A 291 4.09 -1.69 -6.56
N VAL A 292 4.31 -0.38 -6.46
CA VAL A 292 5.59 0.27 -6.83
C VAL A 292 6.72 -0.09 -5.86
N PHE A 293 6.38 -0.64 -4.68
CA PHE A 293 7.32 -0.90 -3.58
C PHE A 293 7.41 -2.38 -3.21
N VAL A 294 7.40 -3.28 -4.20
CA VAL A 294 7.76 -4.68 -3.97
C VAL A 294 9.27 -4.73 -3.71
N ASP A 295 9.62 -5.30 -2.57
CA ASP A 295 10.99 -5.45 -2.05
C ASP A 295 11.99 -5.74 -3.18
N ALA A 296 12.94 -4.81 -3.38
CA ALA A 296 14.20 -5.17 -3.98
C ALA A 296 14.92 -6.05 -2.94
N GLU A 297 15.14 -7.30 -3.26
CA GLU A 297 15.94 -8.26 -2.51
C GLU A 297 17.34 -7.73 -2.16
#